data_ea65e932eb1225a52dca4ea6456edbad
#
_entry.id   ea65e932eb1225a52dca4ea6456edbad
#
_cell.length_a   1.000
_cell.length_b   1.000
_cell.length_c   1.000
_cell.angle_alpha   90.00
_cell.angle_beta   90.00
_cell.angle_gamma   90.00
#
_symmetry.space_group_name_H-M   'P 1'
#
loop_
_entity.id
_entity.type
_entity.pdbx_description
1 polymer ?
#
loop_
_entity_poly.entity_id
_entity_poly.type
_entity_poly.pdbx_seq_one_letter_code
_entity_poly.pdbx_strand_id
1 'polypeptide(L)'
;MKRIFSVLFALAVVVTTTPTVYAQCSNATLTGNYAFIYSGVNAPGHSVTGKNTFGNAAVGVLTFDGAGGLSLTYTVVFNGHATSTSVPDTGTYTVNSDCTGITTDTTIDTHFNLATAGGGAEVFGIETDEGFTATFDAKKQ
;
A
#
# COMPACT_ATOMS: atom_id res chain seq x y z
N MET A 1 -58.42 5.59 55.36
CA MET A 1 -56.95 5.66 55.27
C MET A 1 -56.49 4.83 54.05
N LYS A 2 -56.20 5.48 52.90
CA LYS A 2 -55.73 4.82 51.67
C LYS A 2 -54.22 4.97 51.63
N ARG A 3 -53.49 3.85 51.68
CA ARG A 3 -52.01 3.81 51.49
C ARG A 3 -51.72 3.68 50.01
N ILE A 4 -51.07 4.69 49.43
CA ILE A 4 -50.57 4.69 48.07
C ILE A 4 -49.15 4.14 48.09
N PHE A 5 -48.93 2.96 47.50
CA PHE A 5 -47.61 2.40 47.28
C PHE A 5 -47.04 2.97 45.96
N SER A 6 -46.06 3.86 46.10
CA SER A 6 -45.28 4.34 44.94
C SER A 6 -44.19 3.31 44.64
N VAL A 7 -44.30 2.63 43.50
CA VAL A 7 -43.25 1.74 42.97
C VAL A 7 -42.32 2.60 42.10
N LEU A 8 -41.11 2.89 42.61
CA LEU A 8 -40.05 3.49 41.79
C LEU A 8 -39.45 2.42 40.90
N PHE A 9 -39.64 2.55 39.59
CA PHE A 9 -38.98 1.72 38.58
C PHE A 9 -37.64 2.36 38.24
N ALA A 10 -36.54 1.81 38.76
CA ALA A 10 -35.19 2.22 38.44
C ALA A 10 -34.79 1.63 37.05
N LEU A 11 -34.75 2.47 36.04
CA LEU A 11 -34.31 2.12 34.69
C LEU A 11 -32.76 2.05 34.68
N ALA A 12 -32.17 0.89 34.75
CA ALA A 12 -30.72 0.71 34.62
C ALA A 12 -30.36 0.79 33.13
N VAL A 13 -29.73 1.89 32.70
CA VAL A 13 -29.15 2.03 31.37
C VAL A 13 -27.82 1.26 31.34
N VAL A 14 -27.81 0.10 30.71
CA VAL A 14 -26.58 -0.67 30.43
C VAL A 14 -25.90 -0.05 29.22
N VAL A 15 -24.85 0.74 29.45
CA VAL A 15 -23.98 1.25 28.38
C VAL A 15 -23.04 0.10 27.96
N THR A 16 -23.38 -0.59 26.87
CA THR A 16 -22.49 -1.57 26.25
C THR A 16 -21.42 -0.84 25.43
N THR A 17 -20.22 -0.70 25.96
CA THR A 17 -19.06 -0.28 25.18
C THR A 17 -18.65 -1.46 24.27
N THR A 18 -18.99 -1.40 22.99
CA THR A 18 -18.47 -2.32 21.98
C THR A 18 -16.99 -1.99 21.78
N PRO A 19 -16.06 -2.94 22.00
CA PRO A 19 -14.67 -2.72 21.62
C PRO A 19 -14.62 -2.51 20.11
N THR A 20 -14.05 -1.40 19.66
CA THR A 20 -13.70 -1.20 18.25
C THR A 20 -12.58 -2.19 17.92
N VAL A 21 -12.93 -3.31 17.31
CA VAL A 21 -11.94 -4.23 16.72
C VAL A 21 -11.44 -3.54 15.48
N TYR A 22 -10.26 -2.91 15.55
CA TYR A 22 -9.55 -2.50 14.35
C TYR A 22 -9.17 -3.77 13.60
N ALA A 23 -9.61 -3.90 12.35
CA ALA A 23 -9.19 -4.99 11.50
C ALA A 23 -7.65 -4.93 11.38
N GLN A 24 -6.98 -5.97 11.87
CA GLN A 24 -5.53 -6.09 11.74
C GLN A 24 -5.20 -6.38 10.28
N CYS A 25 -4.27 -5.60 9.73
CA CYS A 25 -3.75 -5.86 8.40
C CYS A 25 -2.82 -7.09 8.40
N SER A 26 -2.69 -7.71 7.25
CA SER A 26 -1.76 -8.82 6.97
C SER A 26 -1.53 -8.88 5.46
N ASN A 27 -0.69 -9.79 5.00
CA ASN A 27 -0.50 -10.00 3.56
C ASN A 27 -1.83 -10.26 2.83
N ALA A 28 -2.77 -10.97 3.47
CA ALA A 28 -4.10 -11.22 2.90
C ALA A 28 -4.96 -9.96 2.70
N THR A 29 -4.58 -8.82 3.29
CA THR A 29 -5.22 -7.52 3.05
C THR A 29 -5.02 -7.06 1.61
N LEU A 30 -3.90 -7.43 0.99
CA LEU A 30 -3.55 -7.08 -0.38
C LEU A 30 -3.74 -8.30 -1.29
N THR A 31 -4.81 -8.28 -2.08
CA THR A 31 -5.13 -9.34 -3.04
C THR A 31 -5.71 -8.77 -4.33
N GLY A 32 -5.34 -9.34 -5.48
CA GLY A 32 -5.88 -8.98 -6.80
C GLY A 32 -5.13 -7.83 -7.46
N ASN A 33 -5.76 -7.21 -8.45
CA ASN A 33 -5.15 -6.24 -9.33
C ASN A 33 -5.33 -4.81 -8.81
N TYR A 34 -4.28 -4.01 -8.98
CA TYR A 34 -4.23 -2.60 -8.63
C TYR A 34 -3.68 -1.82 -9.83
N ALA A 35 -4.38 -0.78 -10.24
CA ALA A 35 -3.79 0.21 -11.13
C ALA A 35 -2.81 1.06 -10.33
N PHE A 36 -1.58 1.26 -10.80
CA PHE A 36 -0.60 2.05 -10.08
C PHE A 36 0.04 3.13 -10.93
N ILE A 37 0.49 4.17 -10.27
CA ILE A 37 1.39 5.19 -10.80
C ILE A 37 2.62 5.28 -9.89
N TYR A 38 3.80 5.39 -10.50
CA TYR A 38 5.07 5.62 -9.82
C TYR A 38 5.69 6.89 -10.37
N SER A 39 6.34 7.67 -9.50
CA SER A 39 7.04 8.88 -9.88
C SER A 39 8.24 9.11 -8.96
N GLY A 40 9.37 9.44 -9.55
CA GLY A 40 10.58 9.66 -8.79
C GLY A 40 11.68 10.42 -9.52
N VAL A 41 12.73 10.68 -8.74
CA VAL A 41 13.97 11.28 -9.22
C VAL A 41 15.15 10.50 -8.67
N ASN A 42 16.21 10.38 -9.46
CA ASN A 42 17.46 9.77 -9.04
C ASN A 42 18.48 10.86 -8.71
N ALA A 43 19.26 10.68 -7.66
CA ALA A 43 20.39 11.56 -7.36
C ALA A 43 21.45 11.45 -8.48
N PRO A 44 22.23 12.53 -8.72
CA PRO A 44 23.35 12.46 -9.66
C PRO A 44 24.33 11.33 -9.32
N GLY A 45 24.66 10.50 -10.29
CA GLY A 45 25.55 9.35 -10.12
C GLY A 45 24.85 8.03 -9.83
N HIS A 46 23.57 8.02 -9.46
CA HIS A 46 22.76 6.81 -9.35
C HIS A 46 21.98 6.63 -10.66
N SER A 47 22.21 5.53 -11.32
CA SER A 47 21.60 5.24 -12.62
C SER A 47 21.16 3.78 -12.69
N VAL A 48 19.90 3.55 -12.95
CA VAL A 48 19.34 2.20 -13.21
C VAL A 48 19.74 1.66 -14.59
N THR A 49 20.20 2.52 -15.53
CA THR A 49 20.49 2.13 -16.91
C THR A 49 21.82 2.65 -17.43
N GLY A 50 22.75 3.08 -16.54
CA GLY A 50 24.05 3.68 -16.97
C GLY A 50 23.91 5.09 -17.55
N LYS A 51 22.73 5.70 -17.51
CA LYS A 51 22.47 7.10 -17.91
C LYS A 51 22.18 7.92 -16.66
N ASN A 52 22.71 9.14 -16.57
CA ASN A 52 22.32 10.10 -15.53
C ASN A 52 20.86 10.49 -15.73
N THR A 53 19.94 9.71 -15.17
CA THR A 53 18.51 9.99 -15.25
C THR A 53 18.07 10.74 -14.00
N PHE A 54 17.47 11.92 -14.19
CA PHE A 54 17.02 12.76 -13.08
C PHE A 54 15.53 12.59 -12.77
N GLY A 55 14.74 12.05 -13.67
CA GLY A 55 13.30 11.83 -13.48
C GLY A 55 12.83 10.54 -14.14
N ASN A 56 11.98 9.81 -13.44
CA ASN A 56 11.32 8.60 -13.91
C ASN A 56 9.84 8.60 -13.51
N ALA A 57 9.04 7.96 -14.33
CA ALA A 57 7.62 7.72 -14.04
C ALA A 57 7.20 6.40 -14.67
N ALA A 58 6.28 5.71 -14.02
CA ALA A 58 5.68 4.51 -14.57
C ALA A 58 4.18 4.45 -14.28
N VAL A 59 3.47 3.71 -15.10
CA VAL A 59 2.06 3.39 -14.91
C VAL A 59 1.81 1.96 -15.35
N GLY A 60 0.99 1.22 -14.60
CA GLY A 60 0.72 -0.16 -14.92
C GLY A 60 -0.26 -0.84 -14.00
N VAL A 61 -0.17 -2.16 -13.97
CA VAL A 61 -0.96 -3.02 -13.08
C VAL A 61 -0.01 -3.79 -12.18
N LEU A 62 -0.30 -3.74 -10.89
CA LEU A 62 0.35 -4.46 -9.82
C LEU A 62 -0.63 -5.51 -9.30
N THR A 63 -0.22 -6.75 -9.18
CA THR A 63 -1.04 -7.85 -8.67
C THR A 63 -0.44 -8.41 -7.40
N PHE A 64 -1.19 -8.39 -6.31
CA PHE A 64 -0.82 -9.03 -5.04
C PHE A 64 -1.53 -10.39 -4.92
N ASP A 65 -0.82 -11.43 -4.47
CA ASP A 65 -1.36 -12.79 -4.32
C ASP A 65 -2.04 -13.05 -2.96
N GLY A 66 -1.93 -12.13 -2.01
CA GLY A 66 -2.42 -12.29 -0.63
C GLY A 66 -1.51 -13.10 0.29
N ALA A 67 -0.44 -13.66 -0.23
CA ALA A 67 0.49 -14.52 0.50
C ALA A 67 1.90 -13.92 0.67
N GLY A 68 2.21 -12.84 -0.03
CA GLY A 68 3.50 -12.14 0.03
C GLY A 68 4.23 -12.09 -1.32
N GLY A 69 3.65 -12.62 -2.38
CA GLY A 69 4.14 -12.50 -3.73
C GLY A 69 3.41 -11.40 -4.52
N LEU A 70 4.15 -10.70 -5.35
CA LEU A 70 3.59 -9.72 -6.28
C LEU A 70 4.14 -9.91 -7.69
N SER A 71 3.35 -9.46 -8.65
CA SER A 71 3.79 -9.29 -10.03
C SER A 71 3.28 -7.97 -10.57
N LEU A 72 4.02 -7.36 -11.48
CA LEU A 72 3.63 -6.10 -12.10
C LEU A 72 3.93 -6.10 -13.59
N THR A 73 3.16 -5.31 -14.32
CA THR A 73 3.38 -5.03 -15.74
C THR A 73 3.16 -3.53 -15.96
N TYR A 74 4.14 -2.84 -16.51
CA TYR A 74 4.12 -1.40 -16.58
C TYR A 74 4.79 -0.84 -17.83
N THR A 75 4.50 0.44 -18.09
CA THR A 75 5.24 1.30 -18.99
C THR A 75 6.06 2.27 -18.17
N VAL A 76 7.33 2.43 -18.49
CA VAL A 76 8.25 3.34 -17.80
C VAL A 76 8.83 4.38 -18.75
N VAL A 77 8.99 5.59 -18.21
CA VAL A 77 9.57 6.75 -18.87
C VAL A 77 10.74 7.26 -18.03
N PHE A 78 11.89 7.48 -18.67
CA PHE A 78 13.06 8.13 -18.06
C PHE A 78 13.37 9.42 -18.80
N ASN A 79 13.49 10.55 -18.08
CA ASN A 79 13.76 11.89 -18.66
C ASN A 79 12.88 12.25 -19.85
N GLY A 80 11.57 11.91 -19.80
CA GLY A 80 10.63 12.17 -20.87
C GLY A 80 10.73 11.24 -22.08
N HIS A 81 11.60 10.22 -22.04
CA HIS A 81 11.71 9.19 -23.09
C HIS A 81 11.08 7.88 -22.60
N ALA A 82 10.03 7.43 -23.27
CA ALA A 82 9.48 6.10 -23.06
C ALA A 82 10.55 5.06 -23.45
N THR A 83 10.97 4.25 -22.48
CA THR A 83 12.06 3.28 -22.69
C THR A 83 11.54 1.88 -22.90
N SER A 84 10.39 1.55 -22.33
CA SER A 84 9.81 0.23 -22.45
C SER A 84 8.32 0.26 -22.22
N THR A 85 7.60 -0.64 -22.86
CA THR A 85 6.17 -0.89 -22.66
C THR A 85 5.97 -2.36 -22.32
N SER A 86 5.04 -2.65 -21.39
CA SER A 86 4.73 -4.01 -20.95
C SER A 86 5.94 -4.76 -20.36
N VAL A 87 6.69 -4.08 -19.48
CA VAL A 87 7.78 -4.72 -18.71
C VAL A 87 7.15 -5.61 -17.65
N PRO A 88 7.41 -6.93 -17.66
CA PRO A 88 6.98 -7.82 -16.59
C PRO A 88 8.03 -7.86 -15.49
N ASP A 89 7.61 -7.61 -14.26
CA ASP A 89 8.46 -7.73 -13.07
C ASP A 89 7.75 -8.56 -11.99
N THR A 90 8.53 -9.06 -11.04
CA THR A 90 8.06 -9.82 -9.89
C THR A 90 8.73 -9.34 -8.62
N GLY A 91 8.08 -9.59 -7.50
CA GLY A 91 8.61 -9.19 -6.21
C GLY A 91 7.94 -9.89 -5.05
N THR A 92 8.28 -9.41 -3.87
CA THR A 92 7.70 -9.87 -2.60
C THR A 92 7.21 -8.69 -1.78
N TYR A 93 6.28 -8.96 -0.86
CA TYR A 93 5.81 -7.96 0.09
C TYR A 93 5.46 -8.57 1.45
N THR A 94 5.48 -7.74 2.47
CA THR A 94 4.91 -8.06 3.79
C THR A 94 4.07 -6.91 4.28
N VAL A 95 2.95 -7.22 4.95
CA VAL A 95 2.07 -6.23 5.60
C VAL A 95 1.99 -6.56 7.08
N ASN A 96 2.32 -5.57 7.90
CA ASN A 96 2.25 -5.63 9.36
C ASN A 96 0.81 -5.40 9.85
N SER A 97 0.55 -5.75 11.11
CA SER A 97 -0.77 -5.56 11.73
C SER A 97 -1.23 -4.10 11.85
N ASP A 98 -0.31 -3.13 11.77
CA ASP A 98 -0.57 -1.69 11.77
C ASP A 98 -0.82 -1.11 10.37
N CYS A 99 -0.93 -1.99 9.35
CA CYS A 99 -1.14 -1.64 7.95
C CYS A 99 0.05 -0.95 7.26
N THR A 100 1.21 -0.96 7.87
CA THR A 100 2.48 -0.65 7.22
C THR A 100 3.11 -1.93 6.65
N GLY A 101 4.17 -1.79 5.87
CA GLY A 101 4.87 -2.95 5.34
C GLY A 101 6.07 -2.58 4.48
N ILE A 102 6.60 -3.59 3.81
CA ILE A 102 7.68 -3.44 2.84
C ILE A 102 7.34 -4.19 1.56
N THR A 103 7.88 -3.74 0.45
CA THR A 103 7.90 -4.50 -0.80
C THR A 103 9.25 -4.38 -1.48
N THR A 104 9.63 -5.45 -2.16
CA THR A 104 10.86 -5.54 -2.95
C THR A 104 10.49 -5.99 -4.35
N ASP A 105 10.83 -5.19 -5.35
CA ASP A 105 10.89 -5.66 -6.74
C ASP A 105 12.16 -6.48 -6.90
N THR A 106 12.02 -7.79 -7.09
CA THR A 106 13.15 -8.71 -7.16
C THR A 106 13.81 -8.76 -8.54
N THR A 107 13.18 -8.15 -9.55
CA THR A 107 13.72 -8.09 -10.90
C THR A 107 14.79 -7.01 -11.03
N ILE A 108 14.58 -5.87 -10.38
CA ILE A 108 15.49 -4.71 -10.42
C ILE A 108 16.10 -4.36 -9.06
N ASP A 109 15.83 -5.17 -8.02
CA ASP A 109 16.34 -5.02 -6.66
C ASP A 109 15.99 -3.65 -6.05
N THR A 110 14.72 -3.26 -6.12
CA THR A 110 14.22 -1.99 -5.62
C THR A 110 13.31 -2.19 -4.41
N HIS A 111 13.52 -1.40 -3.37
CA HIS A 111 12.87 -1.56 -2.07
C HIS A 111 11.95 -0.37 -1.74
N PHE A 112 10.79 -0.67 -1.17
CA PHE A 112 9.83 0.34 -0.73
C PHE A 112 9.32 0.04 0.67
N ASN A 113 9.14 1.10 1.47
CA ASN A 113 8.20 1.05 2.59
C ASN A 113 6.81 1.35 2.06
N LEU A 114 5.80 0.66 2.58
CA LEU A 114 4.41 0.84 2.16
C LEU A 114 3.46 1.06 3.33
N ALA A 115 2.32 1.65 3.02
CA ALA A 115 1.16 1.74 3.90
C ALA A 115 -0.10 1.43 3.09
N THR A 116 -1.06 0.73 3.71
CA THR A 116 -2.35 0.41 3.08
C THR A 116 -3.49 1.19 3.72
N ALA A 117 -4.47 1.57 2.93
CA ALA A 117 -5.69 2.25 3.37
C ALA A 117 -6.93 1.53 2.86
N GLY A 118 -8.08 1.84 3.49
CA GLY A 118 -9.39 1.33 3.06
C GLY A 118 -9.51 -0.19 3.09
N GLY A 119 -8.81 -0.88 4.02
CA GLY A 119 -8.81 -2.34 4.06
C GLY A 119 -8.11 -2.98 2.84
N GLY A 120 -7.08 -2.33 2.31
CA GLY A 120 -6.34 -2.77 1.14
C GLY A 120 -6.89 -2.24 -0.19
N ALA A 121 -7.81 -1.28 -0.15
CA ALA A 121 -8.30 -0.64 -1.38
C ALA A 121 -7.25 0.26 -2.04
N GLU A 122 -6.31 0.77 -1.25
CA GLU A 122 -5.27 1.70 -1.69
C GLU A 122 -3.93 1.36 -1.00
N VAL A 123 -2.83 1.47 -1.74
CA VAL A 123 -1.47 1.22 -1.26
C VAL A 123 -0.58 2.38 -1.68
N PHE A 124 0.13 2.93 -0.73
CA PHE A 124 1.14 3.97 -0.93
C PHE A 124 2.51 3.40 -0.65
N GLY A 125 3.50 3.74 -1.46
CA GLY A 125 4.88 3.33 -1.25
C GLY A 125 5.85 4.48 -1.41
N ILE A 126 6.94 4.42 -0.64
CA ILE A 126 8.11 5.29 -0.78
C ILE A 126 9.35 4.42 -0.96
N GLU A 127 10.13 4.69 -1.99
CA GLU A 127 11.40 4.02 -2.27
C GLU A 127 12.43 4.32 -1.18
N THR A 128 13.18 3.31 -0.77
CA THR A 128 14.14 3.40 0.34
C THR A 128 15.58 3.21 -0.09
N ASP A 129 15.82 2.95 -1.37
CA ASP A 129 17.17 2.76 -1.90
C ASP A 129 17.94 4.09 -1.94
N GLU A 130 19.22 4.01 -1.61
CA GLU A 130 20.08 5.18 -1.60
C GLU A 130 20.18 5.82 -3.01
N GLY A 131 20.04 7.13 -3.08
CA GLY A 131 20.11 7.88 -4.32
C GLY A 131 18.81 7.97 -5.09
N PHE A 132 17.70 7.45 -4.52
CA PHE A 132 16.37 7.55 -5.10
C PHE A 132 15.44 8.34 -4.19
N THR A 133 14.53 9.10 -4.80
CA THR A 133 13.39 9.72 -4.12
C THR A 133 12.18 9.49 -5.00
N ALA A 134 11.41 8.48 -4.67
CA ALA A 134 10.27 8.09 -5.46
C ALA A 134 9.12 7.57 -4.62
N THR A 135 7.93 7.68 -5.16
CA THR A 135 6.69 7.18 -4.54
C THR A 135 5.85 6.44 -5.57
N PHE A 136 5.02 5.53 -5.09
CA PHE A 136 3.91 4.99 -5.88
C PHE A 136 2.59 5.10 -5.13
N ASP A 137 1.50 5.19 -5.89
CA ASP A 137 0.12 5.09 -5.45
C ASP A 137 -0.55 3.99 -6.28
N ALA A 138 -1.19 3.02 -5.62
CA ALA A 138 -1.86 1.91 -6.26
C ALA A 138 -3.28 1.75 -5.72
N LYS A 139 -4.26 1.63 -6.63
CA LYS A 139 -5.69 1.51 -6.31
C LYS A 139 -6.26 0.22 -6.84
N LYS A 140 -6.97 -0.49 -5.98
CA LYS A 140 -7.62 -1.76 -6.33
C LYS A 140 -8.63 -1.56 -7.46
N GLN A 141 -8.58 -2.46 -8.44
CA GLN A 141 -9.52 -2.51 -9.57
C GLN A 141 -10.76 -3.33 -9.25
#